data_1c3e9abaa8c9dcf244cacf5aa1c0500e
#
_entry.id   1c3e9abaa8c9dcf244cacf5aa1c0500e
#
_cell.length_a   1.000
_cell.length_b   1.000
_cell.length_c   1.000
_cell.angle_alpha   90.00
_cell.angle_beta   90.00
_cell.angle_gamma   90.00
#
_symmetry.space_group_name_H-M   'P 1'
#
loop_
_entity.id
_entity.type
_entity.pdbx_description
1 polymer ?
#
loop_
_entity_poly.entity_id
_entity_poly.type
_entity_poly.pdbx_seq_one_letter_code
_entity_poly.pdbx_strand_id
1 'polypeptide(L)'
;MRNTFRPSCPMLALTIALAGLAGGCNDSGVNRDNPAEAPASAPQNVMVPVLSADENSLVLVWEKPESETQQVVDYAIYRQGERLGLARENQNHFSPAKPYIDNFYQRIASDGWQQPIDLRTFTVTHLQPDTEYAFTVRAVYADGQESPDSAVVKAQTRKTPHVIEARTFGAKGDGTTLNTQALQQAIDNCTVSHYPQGCKVLISGGIFKSGALFLHSDMTLEIAADATLLGSDDPAQYPLEKGYYLYPYSDHPQPRRPPSLINVLEADDKGESPAGTFRNIRLVGQGTIDGNGWTRGVKSGGEATIIDEMGNELPQYRASNANKVGADGILAKHQTEAAIAEGIESNSAYKNRRSSLMTLRGVHNLYLAGLTIRNPAFHGVMALESKNITLNGLVHQTFDGNNADGVEFGNSQNALVFNNFFDTG
;
A
#
# COMPACT_ATOMS: atom_id res chain seq x y z
N MET A 1 56.29 -14.80 12.51
CA MET A 1 57.01 -13.76 13.28
C MET A 1 55.95 -12.85 13.89
N ARG A 2 55.99 -12.78 15.20
CA ARG A 2 55.16 -11.91 16.06
C ARG A 2 55.41 -10.45 15.75
N ASN A 3 54.39 -9.57 15.82
CA ASN A 3 54.47 -8.43 16.71
C ASN A 3 53.08 -7.77 16.91
N THR A 4 52.71 -7.76 18.14
CA THR A 4 51.65 -7.04 18.81
C THR A 4 52.03 -5.57 19.03
N PHE A 5 51.09 -4.63 18.85
CA PHE A 5 51.09 -3.37 19.59
C PHE A 5 49.66 -2.86 19.79
N ARG A 6 49.21 -2.78 21.04
CA ARG A 6 48.20 -1.84 21.55
C ARG A 6 48.91 -0.66 22.15
N PRO A 7 48.32 0.54 22.12
CA PRO A 7 48.23 1.29 23.35
C PRO A 7 46.83 1.85 23.67
N SER A 8 46.57 1.86 24.95
CA SER A 8 45.49 2.36 25.75
C SER A 8 45.38 3.87 25.71
N CYS A 9 44.15 4.40 25.76
CA CYS A 9 43.79 5.80 25.94
C CYS A 9 43.32 6.04 27.37
N PRO A 10 43.64 7.14 28.02
CA PRO A 10 43.01 7.52 29.28
C PRO A 10 41.87 8.53 29.10
N MET A 11 40.80 8.31 29.88
CA MET A 11 39.72 9.25 30.11
C MET A 11 40.26 10.57 30.71
N LEU A 12 39.73 11.68 30.22
CA LEU A 12 39.79 12.96 30.91
C LEU A 12 38.37 13.51 31.07
N ALA A 13 37.86 13.50 32.26
CA ALA A 13 36.62 14.17 32.65
C ALA A 13 36.91 15.67 32.80
N LEU A 14 36.13 16.51 32.13
CA LEU A 14 36.15 17.95 32.38
C LEU A 14 34.73 18.43 32.71
N THR A 15 34.53 18.70 33.98
CA THR A 15 33.35 19.37 34.55
C THR A 15 33.53 20.88 34.33
N ILE A 16 32.64 21.54 33.61
CA ILE A 16 32.52 23.00 33.64
C ILE A 16 31.07 23.35 33.98
N ALA A 17 30.92 23.88 35.17
CA ALA A 17 29.72 24.60 35.58
C ALA A 17 29.85 26.06 35.13
N LEU A 18 28.84 26.59 34.44
CA LEU A 18 28.64 28.04 34.35
C LEU A 18 27.15 28.37 34.47
N ALA A 19 26.93 29.30 35.38
CA ALA A 19 25.64 29.82 35.76
C ALA A 19 25.10 30.85 34.74
N GLY A 20 23.80 30.82 34.52
CA GLY A 20 22.86 31.93 34.43
C GLY A 20 23.02 32.98 33.35
N LEU A 21 21.99 33.02 32.49
CA LEU A 21 21.31 34.27 32.12
C LEU A 21 19.92 33.93 31.54
N ALA A 22 18.91 34.43 32.22
CA ALA A 22 17.52 34.32 31.82
C ALA A 22 17.25 35.19 30.59
N GLY A 23 16.73 34.54 29.52
CA GLY A 23 16.13 35.22 28.40
C GLY A 23 14.86 34.47 28.04
N GLY A 24 13.70 34.99 28.47
CA GLY A 24 12.42 34.38 28.22
C GLY A 24 12.07 34.41 26.74
N CYS A 25 11.88 33.25 26.15
CA CYS A 25 11.02 33.07 24.99
C CYS A 25 9.80 32.29 25.47
N ASN A 26 8.64 32.93 25.40
CA ASN A 26 7.35 32.30 25.59
C ASN A 26 7.19 31.22 24.50
N ASP A 27 7.56 30.02 24.84
CA ASP A 27 7.13 28.84 24.11
C ASP A 27 5.77 28.47 24.70
N SER A 28 4.72 28.74 23.95
CA SER A 28 3.37 28.31 24.27
C SER A 28 3.38 26.79 24.33
N GLY A 29 3.55 26.26 25.53
CA GLY A 29 3.50 24.84 25.83
C GLY A 29 2.18 24.28 25.35
N VAL A 30 2.21 23.57 24.23
CA VAL A 30 1.20 22.58 23.92
C VAL A 30 1.38 21.51 25.01
N ASN A 31 0.50 21.52 25.99
CA ASN A 31 0.29 20.41 26.88
C ASN A 31 -0.02 19.21 25.99
N ARG A 32 0.96 18.41 25.69
CA ARG A 32 0.76 17.04 25.28
C ARG A 32 0.30 16.33 26.55
N ASP A 33 -1.02 16.27 26.74
CA ASP A 33 -1.61 15.32 27.67
C ASP A 33 -1.05 13.96 27.24
N ASN A 34 -0.16 13.43 28.03
CA ASN A 34 0.37 12.09 27.84
C ASN A 34 -0.86 11.16 27.96
N PRO A 35 -1.29 10.46 26.91
CA PRO A 35 -2.45 9.59 27.01
C PRO A 35 -2.18 8.61 28.14
N ALA A 36 -3.13 8.43 29.03
CA ALA A 36 -3.01 7.49 30.14
C ALA A 36 -2.62 6.13 29.54
N GLU A 37 -1.55 5.54 30.09
CA GLU A 37 -1.05 4.24 29.64
C GLU A 37 -2.15 3.18 29.81
N ALA A 38 -2.36 2.34 28.78
CA ALA A 38 -3.41 1.31 28.84
C ALA A 38 -3.03 0.25 29.89
N PRO A 39 -4.01 -0.27 30.67
CA PRO A 39 -3.74 -1.42 31.52
C PRO A 39 -3.18 -2.61 30.69
N ALA A 40 -2.26 -3.38 31.25
CA ALA A 40 -1.63 -4.51 30.56
C ALA A 40 -2.63 -5.58 30.07
N SER A 41 -3.83 -5.67 30.68
CA SER A 41 -4.92 -6.54 30.27
C SER A 41 -5.83 -5.96 29.19
N ALA A 42 -5.65 -4.71 28.79
CA ALA A 42 -6.40 -4.06 27.71
C ALA A 42 -5.61 -4.14 26.39
N PRO A 43 -6.28 -3.99 25.22
CA PRO A 43 -5.61 -3.84 23.93
C PRO A 43 -4.62 -2.68 23.95
N GLN A 44 -3.44 -2.92 23.38
CA GLN A 44 -2.33 -1.98 23.38
C GLN A 44 -2.22 -1.23 22.03
N ASN A 45 -1.54 -0.10 22.04
CA ASN A 45 -1.15 0.65 20.84
C ASN A 45 -2.32 0.89 19.85
N VAL A 46 -3.52 1.19 20.39
CA VAL A 46 -4.66 1.54 19.55
C VAL A 46 -4.35 2.81 18.78
N MET A 47 -4.45 2.77 17.47
CA MET A 47 -4.15 3.91 16.61
C MET A 47 -5.07 3.98 15.38
N VAL A 48 -5.13 5.16 14.77
CA VAL A 48 -5.63 5.39 13.42
C VAL A 48 -4.41 5.54 12.52
N PRO A 49 -4.15 4.60 11.58
CA PRO A 49 -3.02 4.71 10.68
C PRO A 49 -3.03 6.01 9.89
N VAL A 50 -1.86 6.55 9.65
CA VAL A 50 -1.71 7.83 8.93
C VAL A 50 -2.42 7.76 7.58
N LEU A 51 -3.21 8.78 7.25
CA LEU A 51 -4.04 8.89 6.04
C LEU A 51 -5.17 7.84 5.90
N SER A 52 -5.44 7.00 6.91
CA SER A 52 -6.55 6.05 6.83
C SER A 52 -7.92 6.69 7.12
N ALA A 53 -7.95 7.87 7.71
CA ALA A 53 -9.19 8.63 7.86
C ALA A 53 -9.63 9.24 6.51
N ASP A 54 -10.91 9.13 6.25
CA ASP A 54 -11.60 9.79 5.13
C ASP A 54 -12.62 10.80 5.65
N GLU A 55 -13.44 11.39 4.78
CA GLU A 55 -14.46 12.35 5.18
C GLU A 55 -15.58 11.75 6.05
N ASN A 56 -15.82 10.43 5.95
CA ASN A 56 -16.94 9.77 6.64
C ASN A 56 -16.55 8.43 7.29
N SER A 57 -15.27 8.09 7.27
CA SER A 57 -14.77 6.83 7.81
C SER A 57 -13.33 6.95 8.31
N LEU A 58 -12.92 6.01 9.15
CA LEU A 58 -11.53 5.80 9.53
C LEU A 58 -11.30 4.33 9.92
N VAL A 59 -10.05 3.93 9.99
CA VAL A 59 -9.65 2.59 10.40
C VAL A 59 -8.93 2.66 11.73
N LEU A 60 -9.33 1.79 12.66
CA LEU A 60 -8.63 1.53 13.90
C LEU A 60 -7.81 0.26 13.75
N VAL A 61 -6.59 0.27 14.28
CA VAL A 61 -5.75 -0.93 14.46
C VAL A 61 -5.20 -0.94 15.89
N TRP A 62 -4.90 -2.13 16.41
CA TRP A 62 -4.38 -2.28 17.77
C TRP A 62 -3.51 -3.52 17.91
N GLU A 63 -2.79 -3.61 19.00
CA GLU A 63 -2.09 -4.81 19.42
C GLU A 63 -2.88 -5.53 20.51
N LYS A 64 -2.62 -6.82 20.67
CA LYS A 64 -3.24 -7.62 21.71
C LYS A 64 -2.81 -7.14 23.10
N PRO A 65 -3.56 -7.50 24.17
CA PRO A 65 -3.12 -7.24 25.54
C PRO A 65 -1.73 -7.82 25.82
N GLU A 66 -0.92 -7.11 26.59
CA GLU A 66 0.40 -7.60 27.06
C GLU A 66 0.26 -8.77 28.04
N SER A 67 -0.79 -8.74 28.88
CA SER A 67 -1.11 -9.79 29.86
C SER A 67 -2.46 -10.42 29.54
N GLU A 68 -2.44 -11.60 28.99
CA GLU A 68 -3.64 -12.40 28.74
C GLU A 68 -3.89 -13.34 29.92
N THR A 69 -4.80 -12.96 30.82
CA THR A 69 -5.25 -13.83 31.92
C THR A 69 -6.32 -14.85 31.49
N GLN A 70 -6.95 -14.60 30.35
CA GLN A 70 -7.97 -15.43 29.69
C GLN A 70 -7.78 -15.38 28.19
N GLN A 71 -8.31 -16.36 27.48
CA GLN A 71 -8.28 -16.38 26.03
C GLN A 71 -9.13 -15.26 25.44
N VAL A 72 -8.50 -14.37 24.67
CA VAL A 72 -9.20 -13.36 23.87
C VAL A 72 -9.82 -14.03 22.64
N VAL A 73 -11.12 -13.81 22.43
CA VAL A 73 -11.86 -14.39 21.30
C VAL A 73 -12.33 -13.35 20.30
N ASP A 74 -12.39 -12.07 20.68
CA ASP A 74 -12.76 -10.94 19.83
C ASP A 74 -12.37 -9.62 20.49
N TYR A 75 -12.71 -8.50 19.85
CA TYR A 75 -12.53 -7.16 20.38
C TYR A 75 -13.82 -6.35 20.20
N ALA A 76 -14.19 -5.58 21.22
CA ALA A 76 -15.30 -4.65 21.20
C ALA A 76 -14.79 -3.21 21.03
N ILE A 77 -15.39 -2.46 20.11
CA ILE A 77 -14.99 -1.11 19.75
C ILE A 77 -16.00 -0.11 20.29
N TYR A 78 -15.49 0.95 20.89
CA TYR A 78 -16.28 2.01 21.49
C TYR A 78 -15.91 3.39 20.92
N ARG A 79 -16.93 4.21 20.68
CA ARG A 79 -16.80 5.62 20.29
C ARG A 79 -17.45 6.47 21.38
N GLN A 80 -16.65 7.25 22.10
CA GLN A 80 -17.15 8.14 23.18
C GLN A 80 -18.05 7.38 24.20
N GLY A 81 -17.70 6.12 24.50
CA GLY A 81 -18.45 5.24 25.40
C GLY A 81 -19.61 4.46 24.76
N GLU A 82 -20.00 4.76 23.52
CA GLU A 82 -20.98 3.99 22.75
C GLU A 82 -20.33 2.79 22.07
N ARG A 83 -20.87 1.58 22.27
CA ARG A 83 -20.37 0.36 21.62
C ARG A 83 -20.78 0.34 20.14
N LEU A 84 -19.79 0.25 19.25
CA LEU A 84 -20.01 0.20 17.80
C LEU A 84 -20.20 -1.21 17.26
N GLY A 85 -19.53 -2.21 17.84
CA GLY A 85 -19.61 -3.60 17.41
C GLY A 85 -18.37 -4.40 17.77
N LEU A 86 -18.27 -5.59 17.18
CA LEU A 86 -17.14 -6.51 17.32
C LEU A 86 -16.23 -6.45 16.09
N ALA A 87 -14.94 -6.64 16.29
CA ALA A 87 -13.94 -6.59 15.22
C ALA A 87 -14.24 -7.60 14.10
N ARG A 88 -14.63 -8.82 14.47
CA ARG A 88 -14.95 -9.88 13.50
C ARG A 88 -16.12 -9.51 12.59
N GLU A 89 -17.15 -8.89 13.13
CA GLU A 89 -18.35 -8.50 12.37
C GLU A 89 -18.01 -7.43 11.33
N ASN A 90 -17.22 -6.42 11.73
CA ASN A 90 -16.90 -5.30 10.86
C ASN A 90 -15.99 -5.71 9.70
N GLN A 91 -14.95 -6.48 9.98
CA GLN A 91 -13.98 -6.85 8.97
C GLN A 91 -14.60 -7.64 7.82
N ASN A 92 -15.47 -8.57 8.11
CA ASN A 92 -16.14 -9.37 7.10
C ASN A 92 -17.03 -8.53 6.17
N HIS A 93 -17.43 -7.35 6.60
CA HIS A 93 -18.31 -6.48 5.82
C HIS A 93 -17.57 -5.65 4.77
N PHE A 94 -16.34 -5.19 5.07
CA PHE A 94 -15.63 -4.20 4.25
C PHE A 94 -14.38 -4.75 3.56
N SER A 95 -13.92 -5.94 3.90
CA SER A 95 -12.69 -6.48 3.34
C SER A 95 -12.89 -7.04 1.93
N PRO A 96 -12.11 -6.64 0.93
CA PRO A 96 -12.09 -7.30 -0.38
C PRO A 96 -11.58 -8.75 -0.30
N ALA A 97 -10.89 -9.13 0.78
CA ALA A 97 -10.50 -10.50 1.09
C ALA A 97 -11.63 -11.34 1.72
N LYS A 98 -12.84 -10.77 1.90
CA LYS A 98 -13.97 -11.45 2.56
C LYS A 98 -14.23 -12.88 2.06
N PRO A 99 -14.28 -13.18 0.75
CA PRO A 99 -14.53 -14.55 0.28
C PRO A 99 -13.50 -15.56 0.81
N TYR A 100 -12.24 -15.15 0.93
CA TYR A 100 -11.14 -15.98 1.44
C TYR A 100 -11.24 -16.17 2.96
N ILE A 101 -11.60 -15.11 3.68
CA ILE A 101 -11.83 -15.16 5.13
C ILE A 101 -13.00 -16.07 5.46
N ASP A 102 -14.11 -15.95 4.73
CA ASP A 102 -15.30 -16.78 4.93
C ASP A 102 -14.98 -18.27 4.68
N ASN A 103 -14.25 -18.58 3.59
CA ASN A 103 -13.82 -19.94 3.31
C ASN A 103 -12.90 -20.50 4.42
N PHE A 104 -11.97 -19.71 4.91
CA PHE A 104 -11.10 -20.10 6.00
C PHE A 104 -11.90 -20.48 7.26
N TYR A 105 -12.90 -19.66 7.65
CA TYR A 105 -13.73 -19.94 8.81
C TYR A 105 -14.66 -21.15 8.61
N GLN A 106 -15.14 -21.37 7.40
CA GLN A 106 -15.94 -22.58 7.08
C GLN A 106 -15.09 -23.84 7.26
N ARG A 107 -13.83 -23.82 6.81
CA ARG A 107 -12.90 -24.94 6.97
C ARG A 107 -12.56 -25.19 8.44
N ILE A 108 -12.33 -24.14 9.23
CA ILE A 108 -12.14 -24.28 10.69
C ILE A 108 -13.32 -25.02 11.32
N ALA A 109 -14.53 -24.65 10.97
CA ALA A 109 -15.74 -25.27 11.51
C ALA A 109 -15.86 -26.76 11.12
N SER A 110 -15.40 -27.13 9.91
CA SER A 110 -15.45 -28.54 9.43
C SER A 110 -14.30 -29.40 9.97
N ASP A 111 -13.10 -28.86 10.02
CA ASP A 111 -11.88 -29.62 10.26
C ASP A 111 -11.41 -29.57 11.72
N GLY A 112 -11.90 -28.61 12.50
CA GLY A 112 -11.78 -28.55 13.97
C GLY A 112 -10.37 -28.30 14.54
N TRP A 113 -9.38 -28.00 13.71
CA TRP A 113 -7.97 -27.97 14.15
C TRP A 113 -7.29 -26.61 14.06
N GLN A 114 -7.90 -25.61 13.47
CA GLN A 114 -7.23 -24.33 13.22
C GLN A 114 -7.55 -23.30 14.29
N GLN A 115 -6.59 -22.44 14.56
CA GLN A 115 -6.83 -21.29 15.43
C GLN A 115 -7.63 -20.22 14.69
N PRO A 116 -8.56 -19.54 15.36
CA PRO A 116 -9.27 -18.40 14.79
C PRO A 116 -8.29 -17.31 14.34
N ILE A 117 -8.64 -16.61 13.25
CA ILE A 117 -7.89 -15.41 12.84
C ILE A 117 -8.14 -14.34 13.90
N ASP A 118 -7.05 -13.79 14.42
CA ASP A 118 -7.07 -12.68 15.37
C ASP A 118 -7.22 -11.36 14.61
N LEU A 119 -8.44 -10.82 14.61
CA LEU A 119 -8.81 -9.61 13.89
C LEU A 119 -8.60 -8.38 14.77
N ARG A 120 -7.54 -7.63 14.51
CA ARG A 120 -7.15 -6.44 15.28
C ARG A 120 -7.27 -5.15 14.48
N THR A 121 -8.38 -5.03 13.78
CA THR A 121 -8.72 -3.88 12.94
C THR A 121 -10.23 -3.67 12.90
N PHE A 122 -10.64 -2.41 12.76
CA PHE A 122 -12.05 -2.03 12.65
C PHE A 122 -12.21 -0.77 11.81
N THR A 123 -13.06 -0.84 10.78
CA THR A 123 -13.42 0.33 10.00
C THR A 123 -14.67 0.98 10.58
N VAL A 124 -14.54 2.19 11.06
CA VAL A 124 -15.67 3.01 11.52
C VAL A 124 -16.20 3.80 10.33
N THR A 125 -17.49 3.74 10.11
CA THR A 125 -18.19 4.44 9.01
C THR A 125 -19.28 5.37 9.54
N HIS A 126 -19.93 6.11 8.64
CA HIS A 126 -21.02 7.05 8.96
C HIS A 126 -20.58 8.18 9.90
N LEU A 127 -19.32 8.59 9.79
CA LEU A 127 -18.79 9.74 10.49
C LEU A 127 -19.11 11.04 9.74
N GLN A 128 -19.06 12.17 10.46
CA GLN A 128 -19.19 13.49 9.84
C GLN A 128 -17.82 14.01 9.40
N PRO A 129 -17.73 14.73 8.28
CA PRO A 129 -16.49 15.36 7.86
C PRO A 129 -15.96 16.39 8.87
N ASP A 130 -14.63 16.57 8.87
CA ASP A 130 -13.91 17.56 9.68
C ASP A 130 -14.25 17.50 11.18
N THR A 131 -14.48 16.29 11.70
CA THR A 131 -14.97 16.07 13.07
C THR A 131 -14.02 15.18 13.86
N GLU A 132 -13.67 15.59 15.08
CA GLU A 132 -12.86 14.78 16.01
C GLU A 132 -13.74 13.75 16.73
N TYR A 133 -13.24 12.53 16.81
CA TYR A 133 -13.82 11.41 17.55
C TYR A 133 -12.79 10.79 18.49
N ALA A 134 -13.27 10.20 19.58
CA ALA A 134 -12.46 9.45 20.53
C ALA A 134 -12.93 8.00 20.58
N PHE A 135 -11.96 7.07 20.54
CA PHE A 135 -12.24 5.64 20.52
C PHE A 135 -11.46 4.91 21.61
N THR A 136 -12.04 3.80 22.09
CA THR A 136 -11.37 2.78 22.90
C THR A 136 -11.70 1.40 22.36
N VAL A 137 -10.86 0.43 22.68
CA VAL A 137 -11.03 -0.98 22.32
C VAL A 137 -10.91 -1.82 23.58
N ARG A 138 -11.75 -2.85 23.70
CA ARG A 138 -11.69 -3.84 24.77
C ARG A 138 -11.51 -5.22 24.18
N ALA A 139 -10.70 -6.05 24.83
CA ALA A 139 -10.65 -7.48 24.51
C ALA A 139 -11.92 -8.16 25.05
N VAL A 140 -12.47 -9.09 24.27
CA VAL A 140 -13.63 -9.92 24.66
C VAL A 140 -13.12 -11.33 24.92
N TYR A 141 -13.47 -11.87 26.09
CA TYR A 141 -13.07 -13.20 26.53
C TYR A 141 -14.10 -14.28 26.19
N ALA A 142 -13.70 -15.54 26.29
CA ALA A 142 -14.58 -16.68 25.96
C ALA A 142 -15.85 -16.77 26.84
N ASP A 143 -15.83 -16.20 28.05
CA ASP A 143 -16.98 -16.12 28.96
C ASP A 143 -17.89 -14.91 28.68
N GLY A 144 -17.57 -14.11 27.66
CA GLY A 144 -18.30 -12.90 27.27
C GLY A 144 -17.97 -11.65 28.09
N GLN A 145 -17.03 -11.74 29.04
CA GLN A 145 -16.53 -10.55 29.74
C GLN A 145 -15.61 -9.74 28.85
N GLU A 146 -15.49 -8.45 29.18
CA GLU A 146 -14.60 -7.53 28.46
C GLU A 146 -13.47 -7.05 29.39
N SER A 147 -12.31 -6.78 28.79
CA SER A 147 -11.18 -6.13 29.48
C SER A 147 -11.54 -4.68 29.84
N PRO A 148 -10.70 -4.00 30.65
CA PRO A 148 -10.71 -2.54 30.72
C PRO A 148 -10.52 -1.90 29.33
N ASP A 149 -10.84 -0.61 29.24
CA ASP A 149 -10.59 0.18 28.04
C ASP A 149 -9.09 0.25 27.73
N SER A 150 -8.76 0.24 26.45
CA SER A 150 -7.46 0.67 25.96
C SER A 150 -7.19 2.15 26.27
N ALA A 151 -5.98 2.63 26.03
CA ALA A 151 -5.76 4.06 25.89
C ALA A 151 -6.72 4.67 24.86
N VAL A 152 -7.18 5.90 25.15
CA VAL A 152 -8.08 6.64 24.23
C VAL A 152 -7.29 7.09 23.02
N VAL A 153 -7.75 6.74 21.82
CA VAL A 153 -7.25 7.31 20.57
C VAL A 153 -8.22 8.39 20.07
N LYS A 154 -7.68 9.57 19.76
CA LYS A 154 -8.42 10.66 19.12
C LYS A 154 -8.02 10.74 17.66
N ALA A 155 -9.01 10.92 16.79
CA ALA A 155 -8.79 11.08 15.36
C ALA A 155 -9.84 12.01 14.76
N GLN A 156 -9.40 12.79 13.77
CA GLN A 156 -10.27 13.69 13.01
C GLN A 156 -10.49 13.14 11.60
N THR A 157 -11.75 13.11 11.18
CA THR A 157 -12.11 12.86 9.78
C THR A 157 -11.62 13.97 8.88
N ARG A 158 -11.38 13.67 7.63
CA ARG A 158 -10.96 14.68 6.65
C ARG A 158 -12.11 15.62 6.29
N LYS A 159 -11.76 16.81 5.82
CA LYS A 159 -12.72 17.65 5.11
C LYS A 159 -13.19 16.96 3.85
N THR A 160 -14.41 17.22 3.41
CA THR A 160 -14.89 16.73 2.12
C THR A 160 -13.98 17.26 1.01
N PRO A 161 -13.26 16.39 0.27
CA PRO A 161 -12.35 16.83 -0.77
C PRO A 161 -13.13 17.29 -2.01
N HIS A 162 -12.51 18.14 -2.83
CA HIS A 162 -13.00 18.37 -4.17
C HIS A 162 -12.80 17.15 -5.05
N VAL A 163 -13.85 16.69 -5.73
CA VAL A 163 -13.79 15.52 -6.63
C VAL A 163 -13.53 15.99 -8.06
N ILE A 164 -12.46 15.47 -8.66
CA ILE A 164 -12.06 15.69 -10.04
C ILE A 164 -12.36 14.40 -10.80
N GLU A 165 -13.46 14.40 -11.55
CA GLU A 165 -13.80 13.27 -12.42
C GLU A 165 -12.84 13.22 -13.61
N ALA A 166 -12.14 12.11 -13.82
CA ALA A 166 -11.18 11.95 -14.91
C ALA A 166 -11.84 12.15 -16.29
N ARG A 167 -13.12 11.82 -16.42
CA ARG A 167 -13.90 11.99 -17.63
C ARG A 167 -14.07 13.46 -18.04
N THR A 168 -14.02 14.40 -17.11
CA THR A 168 -14.09 15.84 -17.41
C THR A 168 -12.87 16.37 -18.17
N PHE A 169 -11.75 15.61 -18.12
CA PHE A 169 -10.55 15.86 -18.91
C PHE A 169 -10.51 15.05 -20.22
N GLY A 170 -11.62 14.40 -20.59
CA GLY A 170 -11.75 13.65 -21.84
C GLY A 170 -11.39 12.17 -21.74
N ALA A 171 -11.12 11.64 -20.54
CA ALA A 171 -10.85 10.22 -20.35
C ALA A 171 -12.08 9.35 -20.72
N LYS A 172 -11.86 8.24 -21.41
CA LYS A 172 -12.88 7.31 -21.86
C LYS A 172 -12.67 5.92 -21.27
N GLY A 173 -13.70 5.37 -20.65
CA GLY A 173 -13.70 4.05 -20.05
C GLY A 173 -14.09 2.93 -21.00
N ASP A 174 -13.61 2.94 -22.25
CA ASP A 174 -13.97 1.99 -23.32
C ASP A 174 -12.97 0.83 -23.48
N GLY A 175 -11.90 0.79 -22.68
CA GLY A 175 -10.86 -0.24 -22.69
C GLY A 175 -9.86 -0.13 -23.85
N THR A 176 -10.07 0.79 -24.78
CA THR A 176 -9.26 0.92 -26.01
C THR A 176 -8.61 2.27 -26.18
N THR A 177 -9.32 3.34 -25.87
CA THR A 177 -8.78 4.72 -25.94
C THR A 177 -7.62 4.89 -24.96
N LEU A 178 -6.49 5.39 -25.45
CA LEU A 178 -5.36 5.75 -24.61
C LEU A 178 -5.65 7.04 -23.84
N ASN A 179 -5.71 6.97 -22.53
CA ASN A 179 -6.13 8.06 -21.63
C ASN A 179 -4.98 8.73 -20.89
N THR A 180 -3.71 8.38 -21.17
CA THR A 180 -2.55 8.84 -20.38
C THR A 180 -2.56 10.36 -20.20
N GLN A 181 -2.76 11.12 -21.27
CA GLN A 181 -2.77 12.58 -21.20
C GLN A 181 -3.95 13.13 -20.38
N ALA A 182 -5.15 12.59 -20.60
CA ALA A 182 -6.36 13.04 -19.91
C ALA A 182 -6.28 12.76 -18.39
N LEU A 183 -5.82 11.56 -18.04
CA LEU A 183 -5.63 11.17 -16.64
C LEU A 183 -4.51 11.99 -15.97
N GLN A 184 -3.39 12.22 -16.66
CA GLN A 184 -2.30 13.05 -16.12
C GLN A 184 -2.76 14.49 -15.91
N GLN A 185 -3.54 15.07 -16.83
CA GLN A 185 -4.09 16.41 -16.65
C GLN A 185 -5.04 16.50 -15.44
N ALA A 186 -5.86 15.47 -15.21
CA ALA A 186 -6.69 15.41 -14.02
C ALA A 186 -5.84 15.34 -12.72
N ILE A 187 -4.77 14.54 -12.74
CA ILE A 187 -3.82 14.42 -11.64
C ILE A 187 -3.14 15.79 -11.39
N ASP A 188 -2.58 16.41 -12.41
CA ASP A 188 -1.86 17.67 -12.31
C ASP A 188 -2.76 18.83 -11.83
N ASN A 189 -4.06 18.73 -12.06
CA ASN A 189 -5.04 19.71 -11.58
C ASN A 189 -5.37 19.53 -10.08
N CYS A 190 -5.19 18.34 -9.52
CA CYS A 190 -5.50 18.03 -8.11
C CYS A 190 -4.39 18.53 -7.18
N THR A 191 -4.35 19.83 -6.93
CA THR A 191 -3.33 20.45 -6.06
C THR A 191 -3.96 21.22 -4.90
N VAL A 192 -3.23 21.33 -3.79
CA VAL A 192 -3.66 22.12 -2.62
C VAL A 192 -3.76 23.62 -2.92
N SER A 193 -3.07 24.11 -3.95
CA SER A 193 -3.19 25.49 -4.40
C SER A 193 -4.53 25.75 -5.07
N HIS A 194 -5.07 24.80 -5.80
CA HIS A 194 -6.39 24.88 -6.41
C HIS A 194 -7.52 24.54 -5.41
N TYR A 195 -7.26 23.53 -4.55
CA TYR A 195 -8.26 22.97 -3.64
C TYR A 195 -7.69 22.87 -2.22
N PRO A 196 -7.71 23.96 -1.43
CA PRO A 196 -7.12 24.01 -0.09
C PRO A 196 -7.73 23.00 0.91
N GLN A 197 -8.99 22.56 0.69
CA GLN A 197 -9.65 21.52 1.49
C GLN A 197 -9.18 20.10 1.14
N GLY A 198 -8.35 19.95 0.11
CA GLY A 198 -7.94 18.67 -0.48
C GLY A 198 -8.73 18.34 -1.75
N CYS A 199 -8.18 17.47 -2.57
CA CYS A 199 -8.82 16.96 -3.79
C CYS A 199 -8.60 15.47 -3.94
N LYS A 200 -9.48 14.85 -4.74
CA LYS A 200 -9.30 13.48 -5.22
C LYS A 200 -9.61 13.39 -6.71
N VAL A 201 -8.77 12.68 -7.44
CA VAL A 201 -9.05 12.31 -8.83
C VAL A 201 -9.82 11.01 -8.79
N LEU A 202 -11.01 10.99 -9.39
CA LEU A 202 -11.90 9.83 -9.46
C LEU A 202 -11.88 9.23 -10.86
N ILE A 203 -11.55 7.94 -10.94
CA ILE A 203 -11.70 7.11 -12.14
C ILE A 203 -12.88 6.19 -11.91
N SER A 204 -13.98 6.36 -12.68
CA SER A 204 -15.23 5.63 -12.49
C SER A 204 -15.86 5.19 -13.82
N GLY A 205 -16.60 4.07 -13.80
CA GLY A 205 -17.48 3.64 -14.90
C GLY A 205 -16.76 3.12 -16.14
N GLY A 206 -15.92 2.10 -16.04
CA GLY A 206 -15.36 1.41 -17.19
C GLY A 206 -13.87 1.11 -17.13
N ILE A 207 -13.27 0.79 -18.26
CA ILE A 207 -11.85 0.39 -18.38
C ILE A 207 -11.08 1.52 -19.04
N PHE A 208 -10.14 2.11 -18.29
CA PHE A 208 -9.32 3.24 -18.75
C PHE A 208 -7.91 2.76 -19.07
N LYS A 209 -7.60 2.60 -20.36
CA LYS A 209 -6.26 2.22 -20.82
C LYS A 209 -5.31 3.41 -20.70
N SER A 210 -4.14 3.22 -20.08
CA SER A 210 -3.16 4.28 -19.84
C SER A 210 -1.72 3.77 -19.92
N GLY A 211 -0.81 4.63 -20.30
CA GLY A 211 0.61 4.49 -20.02
C GLY A 211 0.96 5.02 -18.64
N ALA A 212 2.25 5.32 -18.41
CA ALA A 212 2.77 5.77 -17.12
C ALA A 212 2.11 7.09 -16.65
N LEU A 213 1.60 7.06 -15.41
CA LEU A 213 1.04 8.19 -14.68
C LEU A 213 1.95 8.57 -13.51
N PHE A 214 2.07 9.86 -13.24
CA PHE A 214 2.93 10.40 -12.19
C PHE A 214 2.07 11.18 -11.20
N LEU A 215 2.06 10.71 -9.94
CA LEU A 215 1.38 11.35 -8.85
C LEU A 215 2.30 12.35 -8.14
N HIS A 216 1.72 13.28 -7.42
CA HIS A 216 2.43 14.28 -6.64
C HIS A 216 1.93 14.33 -5.19
N SER A 217 2.54 15.17 -4.36
CA SER A 217 2.21 15.32 -2.95
C SER A 217 0.77 15.81 -2.72
N ASP A 218 0.23 15.42 -1.56
CA ASP A 218 -1.03 15.93 -1.01
C ASP A 218 -2.27 15.64 -1.87
N MET A 219 -2.32 14.46 -2.51
CA MET A 219 -3.44 14.08 -3.37
C MET A 219 -4.02 12.69 -3.04
N THR A 220 -5.22 12.46 -3.53
CA THR A 220 -5.86 11.14 -3.56
C THR A 220 -6.18 10.74 -5.00
N LEU A 221 -5.77 9.53 -5.40
CA LEU A 221 -6.28 8.85 -6.59
C LEU A 221 -7.28 7.78 -6.13
N GLU A 222 -8.52 7.88 -6.58
CA GLU A 222 -9.57 6.90 -6.29
C GLU A 222 -9.98 6.16 -7.56
N ILE A 223 -9.98 4.82 -7.51
CA ILE A 223 -10.51 3.98 -8.57
C ILE A 223 -11.77 3.29 -8.05
N ALA A 224 -12.92 3.68 -8.58
CA ALA A 224 -14.22 3.19 -8.17
C ALA A 224 -14.40 1.69 -8.45
N ALA A 225 -15.29 1.03 -7.73
CA ALA A 225 -15.53 -0.42 -7.84
C ALA A 225 -15.91 -0.87 -9.27
N ASP A 226 -16.51 0.01 -10.06
CA ASP A 226 -16.94 -0.20 -11.44
C ASP A 226 -15.87 0.21 -12.47
N ALA A 227 -14.63 0.49 -12.02
CA ALA A 227 -13.56 0.96 -12.88
C ALA A 227 -12.30 0.08 -12.83
N THR A 228 -11.62 0.02 -13.96
CA THR A 228 -10.28 -0.57 -14.10
C THR A 228 -9.34 0.44 -14.75
N LEU A 229 -8.21 0.71 -14.11
CA LEU A 229 -7.05 1.35 -14.73
C LEU A 229 -6.22 0.24 -15.39
N LEU A 230 -6.21 0.20 -16.73
CA LEU A 230 -5.54 -0.83 -17.53
C LEU A 230 -4.24 -0.28 -18.12
N GLY A 231 -3.12 -0.95 -17.87
CA GLY A 231 -1.84 -0.62 -18.47
C GLY A 231 -1.86 -0.78 -20.00
N SER A 232 -1.24 0.16 -20.70
CA SER A 232 -1.00 0.04 -22.14
C SER A 232 -0.01 -1.10 -22.40
N ASP A 233 -0.24 -1.83 -23.47
CA ASP A 233 0.67 -2.85 -23.99
C ASP A 233 1.76 -2.29 -24.93
N ASP A 234 1.71 -0.99 -25.20
CA ASP A 234 2.71 -0.27 -26.00
C ASP A 234 3.89 0.22 -25.15
N PRO A 235 5.11 -0.29 -25.36
CA PRO A 235 6.31 0.14 -24.63
C PRO A 235 6.60 1.64 -24.70
N ALA A 236 6.21 2.30 -25.80
CA ALA A 236 6.41 3.75 -25.98
C ALA A 236 5.63 4.59 -24.94
N GLN A 237 4.63 4.01 -24.30
CA GLN A 237 3.86 4.66 -23.23
C GLN A 237 4.61 4.66 -21.86
N TYR A 238 5.80 4.04 -21.80
CA TYR A 238 6.64 3.93 -20.60
C TYR A 238 8.08 4.41 -20.92
N PRO A 239 8.26 5.69 -21.22
CA PRO A 239 9.52 6.24 -21.72
C PRO A 239 10.65 6.11 -20.69
N LEU A 240 11.77 5.51 -21.09
CA LEU A 240 12.88 5.17 -20.19
C LEU A 240 13.51 6.38 -19.49
N GLU A 241 13.50 7.55 -20.13
CA GLU A 241 13.97 8.80 -19.54
C GLU A 241 13.19 9.26 -18.33
N LYS A 242 11.95 8.80 -18.18
CA LYS A 242 11.08 9.00 -16.98
C LYS A 242 11.09 7.81 -16.03
N GLY A 243 12.00 6.88 -16.25
CA GLY A 243 12.10 5.66 -15.48
C GLY A 243 12.85 5.83 -14.16
N TYR A 244 13.13 4.72 -13.50
CA TYR A 244 13.69 4.69 -12.15
C TYR A 244 14.83 3.67 -12.03
N TYR A 245 15.64 3.81 -10.97
CA TYR A 245 16.65 2.83 -10.56
C TYR A 245 16.10 1.99 -9.41
N LEU A 246 16.12 0.66 -9.56
CA LEU A 246 15.52 -0.23 -8.56
C LEU A 246 16.34 -0.23 -7.26
N TYR A 247 17.65 -0.48 -7.38
CA TYR A 247 18.60 -0.54 -6.25
C TYR A 247 19.85 0.29 -6.53
N PRO A 248 19.77 1.63 -6.47
CA PRO A 248 20.91 2.49 -6.83
C PRO A 248 22.07 2.40 -5.84
N TYR A 249 21.81 1.98 -4.63
CA TYR A 249 22.77 1.83 -3.53
C TYR A 249 23.41 0.43 -3.46
N SER A 250 23.14 -0.44 -4.44
CA SER A 250 23.79 -1.74 -4.58
C SER A 250 25.20 -1.60 -5.11
N ASP A 251 26.13 -2.48 -4.68
CA ASP A 251 27.48 -2.60 -5.25
C ASP A 251 27.44 -2.91 -6.76
N HIS A 252 26.31 -3.39 -7.24
CA HIS A 252 26.02 -3.64 -8.65
C HIS A 252 24.78 -2.85 -9.06
N PRO A 253 24.89 -1.54 -9.33
CA PRO A 253 23.75 -0.72 -9.67
C PRO A 253 23.03 -1.28 -10.90
N GLN A 254 21.73 -1.47 -10.75
CA GLN A 254 20.89 -1.93 -11.84
C GLN A 254 20.71 -0.80 -12.87
N PRO A 255 20.58 -1.12 -14.16
CA PRO A 255 20.25 -0.10 -15.15
C PRO A 255 18.89 0.51 -14.89
N ARG A 256 18.67 1.72 -15.42
CA ARG A 256 17.37 2.39 -15.36
C ARG A 256 16.28 1.52 -15.99
N ARG A 257 15.15 1.39 -15.30
CA ARG A 257 13.96 0.70 -15.75
C ARG A 257 12.95 1.67 -16.33
N PRO A 258 12.07 1.23 -17.24
CA PRO A 258 10.91 2.02 -17.63
C PRO A 258 10.07 2.39 -16.41
N PRO A 259 9.31 3.51 -16.44
CA PRO A 259 8.41 3.85 -15.37
C PRO A 259 7.29 2.78 -15.24
N SER A 260 6.69 2.72 -14.08
CA SER A 260 5.51 1.90 -13.79
C SER A 260 4.25 2.51 -14.39
N LEU A 261 3.12 1.80 -14.30
CA LEU A 261 1.81 2.37 -14.64
C LEU A 261 1.49 3.55 -13.71
N ILE A 262 1.77 3.41 -12.41
CA ILE A 262 1.63 4.49 -11.42
C ILE A 262 2.98 4.77 -10.79
N ASN A 263 3.37 6.03 -10.75
CA ASN A 263 4.66 6.48 -10.24
C ASN A 263 4.51 7.64 -9.25
N VAL A 264 5.36 7.63 -8.24
CA VAL A 264 5.75 8.79 -7.44
C VAL A 264 7.26 8.84 -7.54
N LEU A 265 7.77 9.67 -8.44
CA LEU A 265 9.17 9.75 -8.81
C LEU A 265 9.55 11.19 -9.13
N GLU A 266 10.77 11.59 -8.80
CA GLU A 266 11.34 12.83 -9.35
C GLU A 266 11.58 12.68 -10.87
N ALA A 267 11.47 13.79 -11.59
CA ALA A 267 11.59 13.80 -13.06
C ALA A 267 12.92 13.24 -13.58
N ASP A 268 13.98 13.38 -12.78
CA ASP A 268 15.33 12.89 -13.07
C ASP A 268 15.77 11.85 -12.01
N ASP A 269 14.87 10.97 -11.60
CA ASP A 269 15.14 10.00 -10.54
C ASP A 269 16.52 9.37 -10.67
N LYS A 270 17.33 9.58 -9.65
CA LYS A 270 18.68 8.98 -9.52
C LYS A 270 18.69 7.81 -8.54
N GLY A 271 17.52 7.47 -8.00
CA GLY A 271 17.35 6.44 -7.00
C GLY A 271 17.72 6.87 -5.59
N GLU A 272 17.78 8.16 -5.31
CA GLU A 272 18.23 8.73 -4.05
C GLU A 272 17.21 9.69 -3.42
N SER A 273 15.93 9.59 -3.75
CA SER A 273 14.91 10.46 -3.19
C SER A 273 14.57 10.02 -1.75
N PRO A 274 15.00 10.77 -0.72
CA PRO A 274 14.71 10.39 0.67
C PRO A 274 13.23 10.53 1.00
N ALA A 275 12.77 9.84 2.05
CA ALA A 275 11.42 9.99 2.57
C ALA A 275 11.13 11.46 2.93
N GLY A 276 10.06 12.03 2.34
CA GLY A 276 9.68 13.43 2.47
C GLY A 276 9.89 14.26 1.21
N THR A 277 10.56 13.74 0.18
CA THR A 277 10.56 14.33 -1.17
C THR A 277 9.13 14.50 -1.66
N PHE A 278 8.31 13.47 -1.44
CA PHE A 278 6.86 13.52 -1.61
C PHE A 278 6.17 13.25 -0.27
N ARG A 279 4.90 13.66 -0.16
CA ARG A 279 4.14 13.45 1.08
C ARG A 279 2.65 13.28 0.84
N ASN A 280 1.98 12.58 1.78
CA ASN A 280 0.53 12.49 1.90
C ASN A 280 -0.16 12.01 0.61
N ILE A 281 0.19 10.82 0.15
CA ILE A 281 -0.36 10.23 -1.06
C ILE A 281 -1.31 9.09 -0.68
N ARG A 282 -2.50 9.12 -1.25
CA ARG A 282 -3.53 8.09 -1.10
C ARG A 282 -3.90 7.50 -2.46
N LEU A 283 -3.86 6.16 -2.55
CA LEU A 283 -4.42 5.39 -3.65
C LEU A 283 -5.50 4.49 -3.06
N VAL A 284 -6.75 4.77 -3.37
CA VAL A 284 -7.89 4.15 -2.68
C VAL A 284 -8.99 3.74 -3.66
N GLY A 285 -9.99 3.07 -3.15
CA GLY A 285 -11.16 2.62 -3.90
C GLY A 285 -11.34 1.11 -3.87
N GLN A 286 -12.30 0.60 -4.62
CA GLN A 286 -12.60 -0.82 -4.73
C GLN A 286 -12.42 -1.33 -6.18
N GLY A 287 -11.84 -0.50 -7.03
CA GLY A 287 -11.55 -0.83 -8.43
C GLY A 287 -10.27 -1.62 -8.62
N THR A 288 -9.92 -1.84 -9.88
CA THR A 288 -8.78 -2.64 -10.28
C THR A 288 -7.69 -1.79 -10.93
N ILE A 289 -6.45 -2.08 -10.58
CA ILE A 289 -5.25 -1.62 -11.30
C ILE A 289 -4.64 -2.86 -11.95
N ASP A 290 -4.73 -2.93 -13.28
CA ASP A 290 -4.28 -4.06 -14.10
C ASP A 290 -3.09 -3.62 -14.94
N GLY A 291 -1.94 -4.23 -14.73
CA GLY A 291 -0.72 -3.89 -15.46
C GLY A 291 -0.68 -4.40 -16.90
N ASN A 292 -1.64 -5.24 -17.33
CA ASN A 292 -1.65 -5.85 -18.66
C ASN A 292 -0.31 -6.53 -19.02
N GLY A 293 0.35 -7.07 -18.00
CA GLY A 293 1.74 -7.52 -18.09
C GLY A 293 1.92 -8.84 -18.81
N TRP A 294 1.02 -9.79 -18.56
CA TRP A 294 1.11 -11.17 -19.03
C TRP A 294 -0.20 -11.65 -19.62
N THR A 295 -0.11 -12.51 -20.64
CA THR A 295 -1.26 -13.27 -21.12
C THR A 295 -1.51 -14.44 -20.20
N ARG A 296 -2.73 -14.65 -19.78
CA ARG A 296 -3.09 -15.90 -19.13
C ARG A 296 -2.92 -17.04 -20.12
N GLY A 297 -1.90 -17.88 -19.86
CA GLY A 297 -1.60 -18.99 -20.73
C GLY A 297 -2.64 -20.10 -20.60
N VAL A 298 -3.23 -20.51 -21.71
CA VAL A 298 -3.84 -21.86 -21.80
C VAL A 298 -2.69 -22.81 -22.10
N LYS A 299 -2.47 -23.85 -21.27
CA LYS A 299 -1.51 -24.90 -21.63
C LYS A 299 -1.85 -25.45 -23.02
N SER A 300 -0.88 -25.40 -23.91
CA SER A 300 -1.01 -26.12 -25.17
C SER A 300 -1.11 -27.62 -24.87
N GLY A 301 -2.25 -28.22 -25.19
CA GLY A 301 -2.49 -29.65 -24.97
C GLY A 301 -3.77 -29.99 -24.22
N GLY A 302 -4.59 -29.02 -23.87
CA GLY A 302 -5.92 -29.28 -23.26
C GLY A 302 -5.86 -29.88 -21.85
N GLU A 303 -4.79 -29.63 -21.09
CA GLU A 303 -4.74 -30.03 -19.70
C GLU A 303 -5.73 -29.23 -18.85
N ALA A 304 -6.36 -29.93 -17.90
CA ALA A 304 -7.41 -29.41 -17.06
C ALA A 304 -6.99 -28.13 -16.33
N THR A 305 -7.88 -27.18 -16.24
CA THR A 305 -7.79 -26.01 -15.38
C THR A 305 -7.54 -26.44 -13.94
N ILE A 306 -6.57 -25.83 -13.28
CA ILE A 306 -6.42 -26.03 -11.83
C ILE A 306 -7.58 -25.28 -11.18
N ILE A 307 -8.31 -25.96 -10.32
CA ILE A 307 -9.37 -25.38 -9.51
C ILE A 307 -8.78 -25.09 -8.13
N ASP A 308 -8.91 -23.86 -7.65
CA ASP A 308 -8.50 -23.51 -6.29
C ASP A 308 -9.42 -24.13 -5.22
N GLU A 309 -9.04 -23.98 -3.97
CA GLU A 309 -9.80 -24.52 -2.83
C GLU A 309 -11.22 -23.95 -2.69
N MET A 310 -11.51 -22.85 -3.39
CA MET A 310 -12.83 -22.20 -3.42
C MET A 310 -13.66 -22.61 -4.64
N GLY A 311 -13.11 -23.49 -5.50
CA GLY A 311 -13.76 -23.94 -6.71
C GLY A 311 -13.65 -22.98 -7.90
N ASN A 312 -12.78 -21.96 -7.82
CA ASN A 312 -12.51 -21.08 -8.94
C ASN A 312 -11.52 -21.72 -9.90
N GLU A 313 -11.76 -21.58 -11.19
CA GLU A 313 -10.79 -21.97 -12.20
C GLU A 313 -9.58 -21.04 -12.14
N LEU A 314 -8.40 -21.61 -11.81
CA LEU A 314 -7.14 -20.91 -11.94
C LEU A 314 -6.62 -21.10 -13.36
N PRO A 315 -6.53 -20.04 -14.17
CA PRO A 315 -5.85 -20.12 -15.44
C PRO A 315 -4.41 -20.57 -15.19
N GLN A 316 -3.95 -21.55 -15.96
CA GLN A 316 -2.56 -21.97 -15.83
C GLN A 316 -1.65 -20.93 -16.45
N TYR A 317 -0.64 -20.52 -15.69
CA TYR A 317 0.40 -19.64 -16.20
C TYR A 317 1.52 -20.41 -16.80
N ARG A 318 2.08 -19.77 -17.78
CA ARG A 318 3.47 -20.00 -18.10
C ARG A 318 4.24 -18.77 -17.69
N ALA A 319 4.72 -18.74 -16.45
CA ALA A 319 5.83 -17.88 -16.15
C ALA A 319 6.95 -18.23 -17.12
N SER A 320 7.33 -17.31 -17.99
CA SER A 320 8.51 -17.54 -18.81
C SER A 320 9.70 -17.61 -17.87
N ASN A 321 10.49 -18.67 -17.95
CA ASN A 321 11.78 -18.70 -17.26
C ASN A 321 12.71 -17.64 -17.90
N ALA A 322 13.78 -17.29 -17.21
CA ALA A 322 14.75 -16.27 -17.65
C ALA A 322 15.33 -16.49 -19.06
N ASN A 323 15.17 -17.67 -19.64
CA ASN A 323 15.67 -18.04 -20.96
C ASN A 323 14.59 -17.97 -22.06
N LYS A 324 13.33 -17.72 -21.69
CA LYS A 324 12.21 -17.60 -22.62
C LYS A 324 11.66 -16.19 -22.56
N VAL A 325 12.32 -15.30 -23.26
CA VAL A 325 12.04 -13.88 -23.29
C VAL A 325 10.58 -13.61 -23.63
N GLY A 326 9.79 -13.21 -22.61
CA GLY A 326 8.46 -12.64 -22.76
C GLY A 326 7.47 -13.45 -23.60
N ALA A 327 7.65 -14.79 -23.73
CA ALA A 327 6.90 -15.59 -24.69
C ALA A 327 5.38 -15.55 -24.47
N ASP A 328 4.96 -15.37 -23.21
CA ASP A 328 3.56 -15.44 -22.81
C ASP A 328 3.03 -14.10 -22.26
N GLY A 329 3.85 -13.02 -22.28
CA GLY A 329 3.47 -11.71 -21.78
C GLY A 329 2.84 -10.80 -22.83
N ILE A 330 2.12 -9.78 -22.39
CA ILE A 330 1.68 -8.67 -23.26
C ILE A 330 2.68 -7.52 -23.10
N LEU A 331 2.54 -6.67 -22.10
CA LEU A 331 3.50 -5.57 -21.89
C LEU A 331 4.91 -6.10 -21.63
N ALA A 332 5.08 -7.14 -20.83
CA ALA A 332 6.38 -7.75 -20.52
C ALA A 332 7.10 -8.22 -21.78
N LYS A 333 6.38 -8.85 -22.71
CA LYS A 333 6.90 -9.28 -24.02
C LYS A 333 7.30 -8.09 -24.89
N HIS A 334 6.37 -7.16 -25.08
CA HIS A 334 6.58 -6.01 -25.98
C HIS A 334 7.75 -5.14 -25.49
N GLN A 335 7.87 -4.89 -24.18
CA GLN A 335 9.01 -4.15 -23.62
C GLN A 335 10.34 -4.87 -23.81
N THR A 336 10.35 -6.19 -23.66
CA THR A 336 11.54 -7.01 -23.87
C THR A 336 11.96 -7.03 -25.33
N GLU A 337 11.02 -7.20 -26.26
CA GLU A 337 11.26 -7.21 -27.70
C GLU A 337 11.75 -5.84 -28.19
N ALA A 338 11.15 -4.75 -27.71
CA ALA A 338 11.60 -3.40 -28.03
C ALA A 338 13.05 -3.16 -27.59
N ALA A 339 13.42 -3.58 -26.38
CA ALA A 339 14.78 -3.45 -25.91
C ALA A 339 15.81 -4.29 -26.70
N ILE A 340 15.40 -5.49 -27.13
CA ILE A 340 16.23 -6.33 -28.01
C ILE A 340 16.43 -5.65 -29.35
N ALA A 341 15.40 -5.03 -29.90
CA ALA A 341 15.50 -4.27 -31.15
C ALA A 341 16.42 -3.05 -31.03
N GLU A 342 16.57 -2.49 -29.82
CA GLU A 342 17.56 -1.45 -29.50
C GLU A 342 19.01 -1.99 -29.32
N GLY A 343 19.22 -3.30 -29.45
CA GLY A 343 20.51 -3.95 -29.32
C GLY A 343 20.87 -4.40 -27.89
N ILE A 344 19.91 -4.41 -26.97
CA ILE A 344 20.12 -4.95 -25.62
C ILE A 344 20.11 -6.49 -25.71
N GLU A 345 21.07 -7.13 -25.04
CA GLU A 345 21.11 -8.58 -24.96
C GLU A 345 19.80 -9.13 -24.33
N SER A 346 19.28 -10.21 -24.88
CA SER A 346 17.97 -10.77 -24.56
C SER A 346 17.71 -10.98 -23.05
N ASN A 347 18.71 -11.52 -22.32
CA ASN A 347 18.57 -11.73 -20.88
C ASN A 347 18.54 -10.42 -20.09
N SER A 348 19.33 -9.44 -20.48
CA SER A 348 19.35 -8.09 -19.91
C SER A 348 18.06 -7.32 -20.22
N ALA A 349 17.54 -7.44 -21.44
CA ALA A 349 16.27 -6.86 -21.85
C ALA A 349 15.12 -7.42 -20.97
N TYR A 350 15.04 -8.72 -20.84
CA TYR A 350 14.05 -9.38 -20.00
C TYR A 350 14.10 -8.96 -18.53
N LYS A 351 15.31 -8.90 -17.96
CA LYS A 351 15.49 -8.55 -16.54
C LYS A 351 15.24 -7.08 -16.23
N ASN A 352 15.60 -6.18 -17.14
CA ASN A 352 15.77 -4.76 -16.82
C ASN A 352 14.81 -3.82 -17.56
N ARG A 353 13.99 -4.31 -18.50
CA ARG A 353 13.15 -3.45 -19.34
C ARG A 353 11.67 -3.65 -19.15
N ARG A 354 11.26 -4.46 -18.18
CA ARG A 354 9.85 -4.64 -17.79
C ARG A 354 9.46 -3.63 -16.72
N SER A 355 8.29 -3.01 -16.85
CA SER A 355 7.73 -2.07 -15.88
C SER A 355 7.13 -2.79 -14.68
N SER A 356 7.37 -2.28 -13.48
CA SER A 356 6.55 -2.61 -12.32
C SER A 356 5.15 -1.99 -12.46
N LEU A 357 4.22 -2.38 -11.61
CA LEU A 357 2.88 -1.79 -11.63
C LEU A 357 2.87 -0.42 -10.97
N MET A 358 3.51 -0.32 -9.81
CA MET A 358 3.64 0.93 -9.07
C MET A 358 5.06 1.11 -8.56
N THR A 359 5.62 2.31 -8.71
CA THR A 359 6.89 2.71 -8.08
C THR A 359 6.66 3.99 -7.29
N LEU A 360 6.74 3.87 -5.96
CA LEU A 360 6.42 4.92 -5.00
C LEU A 360 7.67 5.21 -4.17
N ARG A 361 8.47 6.19 -4.60
CA ARG A 361 9.77 6.53 -4.00
C ARG A 361 9.73 7.84 -3.24
N GLY A 362 10.38 7.86 -2.08
CA GLY A 362 10.60 9.07 -1.31
C GLY A 362 9.33 9.64 -0.64
N VAL A 363 8.33 8.81 -0.40
CA VAL A 363 7.04 9.25 0.14
C VAL A 363 7.04 9.22 1.66
N HIS A 364 6.71 10.33 2.30
CA HIS A 364 6.32 10.38 3.70
C HIS A 364 4.80 10.39 3.81
N ASN A 365 4.23 9.41 4.46
CA ASN A 365 2.80 9.11 4.57
C ASN A 365 2.20 8.62 3.24
N LEU A 366 2.15 7.31 3.09
CA LEU A 366 1.59 6.60 1.95
C LEU A 366 0.44 5.69 2.42
N TYR A 367 -0.72 5.78 1.78
CA TYR A 367 -1.89 4.96 2.10
C TYR A 367 -2.48 4.34 0.84
N LEU A 368 -2.47 3.01 0.78
CA LEU A 368 -3.12 2.23 -0.27
C LEU A 368 -4.24 1.41 0.35
N ALA A 369 -5.46 1.49 -0.18
CA ALA A 369 -6.58 0.75 0.41
C ALA A 369 -7.64 0.30 -0.59
N GLY A 370 -8.12 -0.93 -0.39
CA GLY A 370 -9.31 -1.50 -1.01
C GLY A 370 -9.16 -1.95 -2.47
N LEU A 371 -8.05 -1.64 -3.11
CA LEU A 371 -7.82 -1.89 -4.54
C LEU A 371 -7.48 -3.35 -4.85
N THR A 372 -7.87 -3.82 -6.02
CA THR A 372 -7.35 -5.03 -6.64
C THR A 372 -6.12 -4.67 -7.48
N ILE A 373 -4.99 -5.29 -7.16
CA ILE A 373 -3.69 -5.13 -7.82
C ILE A 373 -3.46 -6.36 -8.67
N ARG A 374 -3.36 -6.19 -9.99
CA ARG A 374 -3.39 -7.32 -10.89
C ARG A 374 -2.37 -7.21 -12.02
N ASN A 375 -1.81 -8.36 -12.40
CA ASN A 375 -1.11 -8.60 -13.64
C ASN A 375 0.00 -7.59 -13.99
N PRO A 376 0.99 -7.35 -13.11
CA PRO A 376 2.12 -6.48 -13.41
C PRO A 376 3.03 -7.11 -14.46
N ALA A 377 3.75 -6.31 -15.25
CA ALA A 377 4.76 -6.84 -16.17
C ALA A 377 6.05 -7.27 -15.44
N PHE A 378 6.27 -6.75 -14.22
CA PHE A 378 7.40 -7.06 -13.35
C PHE A 378 6.91 -7.09 -11.89
N HIS A 379 7.39 -6.27 -10.97
CA HIS A 379 6.93 -6.22 -9.59
C HIS A 379 5.54 -5.56 -9.46
N GLY A 380 4.84 -5.87 -8.39
CA GLY A 380 3.56 -5.26 -8.04
C GLY A 380 3.72 -3.82 -7.52
N VAL A 381 3.72 -3.66 -6.21
CA VAL A 381 3.89 -2.37 -5.53
C VAL A 381 5.30 -2.25 -4.98
N MET A 382 6.03 -1.25 -5.43
CA MET A 382 7.37 -0.92 -4.97
C MET A 382 7.32 0.34 -4.10
N ALA A 383 7.44 0.19 -2.78
CA ALA A 383 7.57 1.31 -1.86
C ALA A 383 9.06 1.49 -1.50
N LEU A 384 9.70 2.48 -2.10
CA LEU A 384 11.14 2.71 -2.01
C LEU A 384 11.42 3.97 -1.20
N GLU A 385 12.41 3.91 -0.28
CA GLU A 385 12.87 5.07 0.50
C GLU A 385 11.73 5.89 1.11
N SER A 386 10.68 5.18 1.56
CA SER A 386 9.44 5.78 2.03
C SER A 386 9.23 5.52 3.52
N LYS A 387 8.36 6.30 4.15
CA LYS A 387 8.09 6.22 5.59
C LYS A 387 6.61 6.37 5.89
N ASN A 388 6.13 5.67 6.93
CA ASN A 388 4.73 5.61 7.35
C ASN A 388 3.84 5.12 6.19
N ILE A 389 4.01 3.87 5.83
CA ILE A 389 3.32 3.22 4.73
C ILE A 389 2.20 2.37 5.31
N THR A 390 1.00 2.51 4.80
CA THR A 390 -0.14 1.67 5.20
C THR A 390 -0.76 1.02 3.97
N LEU A 391 -0.86 -0.32 4.01
CA LEU A 391 -1.53 -1.14 3.00
C LEU A 391 -2.69 -1.86 3.67
N ASN A 392 -3.91 -1.53 3.28
CA ASN A 392 -5.14 -2.01 3.92
C ASN A 392 -6.13 -2.58 2.90
N GLY A 393 -6.49 -3.84 3.06
CA GLY A 393 -7.57 -4.45 2.28
C GLY A 393 -7.29 -4.55 0.78
N LEU A 394 -6.04 -4.66 0.37
CA LEU A 394 -5.66 -4.88 -1.02
C LEU A 394 -5.81 -6.36 -1.39
N VAL A 395 -6.19 -6.61 -2.63
CA VAL A 395 -6.19 -7.95 -3.23
C VAL A 395 -5.11 -8.00 -4.29
N HIS A 396 -4.05 -8.74 -4.03
CA HIS A 396 -2.95 -8.94 -4.98
C HIS A 396 -3.21 -10.21 -5.79
N GLN A 397 -3.42 -10.06 -7.09
CA GLN A 397 -3.55 -11.13 -8.09
C GLN A 397 -2.40 -11.00 -9.07
N THR A 398 -1.19 -11.28 -8.59
CA THR A 398 0.05 -11.05 -9.35
C THR A 398 0.75 -12.33 -9.76
N PHE A 399 0.09 -13.47 -9.60
CA PHE A 399 0.58 -14.81 -9.89
C PHE A 399 0.85 -15.07 -11.38
N ASP A 400 0.40 -14.20 -12.31
CA ASP A 400 0.56 -14.38 -13.77
C ASP A 400 1.98 -14.14 -14.26
N GLY A 401 2.76 -13.35 -13.53
CA GLY A 401 4.04 -12.85 -14.00
C GLY A 401 5.24 -13.46 -13.32
N ASN A 402 6.34 -13.59 -14.04
CA ASN A 402 7.64 -13.88 -13.42
C ASN A 402 8.17 -12.61 -12.72
N ASN A 403 8.61 -12.73 -11.47
CA ASN A 403 8.96 -11.63 -10.57
C ASN A 403 7.77 -10.66 -10.32
N ALA A 404 6.59 -11.20 -10.21
CA ALA A 404 5.39 -10.41 -9.94
C ALA A 404 5.06 -10.42 -8.44
N ASP A 405 6.06 -10.10 -7.63
CA ASP A 405 5.93 -9.98 -6.19
C ASP A 405 4.83 -8.97 -5.84
N GLY A 406 4.06 -9.24 -4.77
CA GLY A 406 2.91 -8.41 -4.41
C GLY A 406 3.33 -7.01 -3.98
N VAL A 407 4.17 -6.93 -2.94
CA VAL A 407 4.70 -5.66 -2.39
C VAL A 407 6.17 -5.82 -2.03
N GLU A 408 6.97 -4.83 -2.35
CA GLU A 408 8.36 -4.72 -1.91
C GLU A 408 8.61 -3.41 -1.17
N PHE A 409 9.37 -3.49 -0.07
CA PHE A 409 9.80 -2.35 0.72
C PHE A 409 11.31 -2.21 0.62
N GLY A 410 11.78 -1.29 -0.22
CA GLY A 410 13.19 -0.98 -0.36
C GLY A 410 13.59 0.22 0.49
N ASN A 411 14.46 0.03 1.48
CA ASN A 411 14.99 1.10 2.35
C ASN A 411 13.88 1.98 2.98
N SER A 412 12.76 1.37 3.36
CA SER A 412 11.57 2.04 3.87
C SER A 412 11.37 1.76 5.35
N GLN A 413 10.55 2.59 6.04
CA GLN A 413 10.33 2.53 7.48
C GLN A 413 8.85 2.62 7.83
N ASN A 414 8.46 1.99 8.95
CA ASN A 414 7.11 2.05 9.53
C ASN A 414 6.03 1.62 8.53
N ALA A 415 6.06 0.35 8.11
CA ALA A 415 5.03 -0.23 7.25
C ALA A 415 3.99 -0.98 8.09
N LEU A 416 2.71 -0.69 7.85
CA LEU A 416 1.55 -1.42 8.34
C LEU A 416 0.89 -2.14 7.16
N VAL A 417 0.79 -3.47 7.24
CA VAL A 417 0.18 -4.31 6.21
C VAL A 417 -0.87 -5.19 6.85
N PHE A 418 -2.13 -4.93 6.59
CA PHE A 418 -3.24 -5.67 7.22
C PHE A 418 -4.46 -5.79 6.30
N ASN A 419 -5.30 -6.79 6.55
CA ASN A 419 -6.48 -7.11 5.73
C ASN A 419 -6.19 -7.38 4.24
N ASN A 420 -4.95 -7.61 3.86
CA ASN A 420 -4.61 -7.85 2.47
C ASN A 420 -4.70 -9.33 2.14
N PHE A 421 -5.01 -9.63 0.90
CA PHE A 421 -4.93 -10.96 0.32
C PHE A 421 -3.83 -10.99 -0.73
N PHE A 422 -2.93 -11.95 -0.64
CA PHE A 422 -1.81 -12.12 -1.56
C PHE A 422 -1.93 -13.46 -2.28
N ASP A 423 -2.16 -13.39 -3.58
CA ASP A 423 -2.05 -14.48 -4.53
C ASP A 423 -0.97 -14.06 -5.54
N THR A 424 0.26 -14.46 -5.25
CA THR A 424 1.47 -14.01 -5.96
C THR A 424 2.22 -15.20 -6.53
N GLY A 425 2.92 -15.02 -7.65
CA GLY A 425 3.72 -16.04 -8.31
C GLY A 425 5.22 -15.98 -8.00
#